data_43ee3a1e1603091f06f0898117c96e85
#
_entry.id   43ee3a1e1603091f06f0898117c96e85
#
_cell.length_a   1.000
_cell.length_b   1.000
_cell.length_c   1.000
_cell.angle_alpha   90.00
_cell.angle_beta   90.00
_cell.angle_gamma   90.00
#
_symmetry.space_group_name_H-M   'P 1'
#
loop_
_entity.id
_entity.type
_entity.pdbx_description
1 polymer ?
#
loop_
_entity_poly.entity_id
_entity_poly.type
_entity_poly.pdbx_seq_one_letter_code
_entity_poly.pdbx_strand_id
1 'polypeptide(L)' 'MFDGEADAVVAPAFDGEVGILPNHAPFMTLLGAGTLSIRQGGQVSRFAVKGGFLQVVDNRVRVVAEHVKGETHAS' A
#
# COMPACT_ATOMS: atom_id res chain seq x y z
N MET A 1 1.51 9.24 4.61
CA MET A 1 1.94 9.18 3.22
C MET A 1 0.78 8.96 2.25
N PHE A 2 0.03 7.89 2.39
CA PHE A 2 -1.15 7.67 1.56
C PHE A 2 -2.36 7.42 2.44
N ASP A 3 -3.48 8.04 2.08
CA ASP A 3 -4.74 7.85 2.78
C ASP A 3 -5.86 8.07 1.78
N GLY A 4 -6.56 7.01 1.41
CA GLY A 4 -7.64 7.10 0.46
C GLY A 4 -8.17 5.73 0.06
N GLU A 5 -9.13 5.73 -0.85
CA GLU A 5 -9.69 4.50 -1.38
C GLU A 5 -8.79 3.94 -2.47
N ALA A 6 -8.69 2.62 -2.51
CA ALA A 6 -7.91 1.93 -3.52
C ALA A 6 -8.63 0.68 -3.97
N ASP A 7 -8.43 0.31 -5.23
CA ASP A 7 -9.00 -0.91 -5.80
C ASP A 7 -8.18 -2.13 -5.43
N ALA A 8 -6.88 -1.96 -5.29
CA ALA A 8 -5.99 -3.02 -4.88
C ALA A 8 -4.70 -2.43 -4.36
N VAL A 9 -4.05 -3.13 -3.45
CA VAL A 9 -2.76 -2.75 -2.90
C VAL A 9 -1.88 -3.98 -2.84
N VAL A 10 -0.64 -3.84 -3.29
CA VAL A 10 0.39 -4.85 -3.08
C VAL A 10 1.50 -4.21 -2.27
N ALA A 11 1.79 -4.76 -1.12
CA ALA A 11 2.72 -4.14 -0.18
C ALA A 11 3.81 -5.12 0.25
N PRO A 12 5.03 -4.62 0.51
CA PRO A 12 6.08 -5.44 1.10
C PRO A 12 5.84 -5.54 2.60
N ALA A 13 5.22 -6.64 3.03
CA ALA A 13 4.99 -6.88 4.44
C ALA A 13 6.26 -7.38 5.12
N PHE A 14 6.23 -7.42 6.43
CA PHE A 14 7.38 -7.80 7.23
C PHE A 14 7.91 -9.19 6.85
N ASP A 15 7.03 -10.12 6.58
CA ASP A 15 7.38 -11.52 6.29
C ASP A 15 7.06 -11.92 4.86
N GLY A 16 6.93 -10.96 3.96
CA GLY A 16 6.65 -11.24 2.56
C GLY A 16 5.66 -10.25 1.99
N GLU A 17 5.32 -10.43 0.72
CA GLU A 17 4.42 -9.54 0.02
C GLU A 17 2.96 -9.86 0.37
N VAL A 18 2.16 -8.84 0.53
CA VAL A 18 0.74 -9.00 0.79
C VAL A 18 -0.07 -8.23 -0.25
N GLY A 19 -1.11 -8.88 -0.77
CA GLY A 19 -2.06 -8.28 -1.69
C GLY A 19 -3.40 -8.05 -1.01
N ILE A 20 -3.99 -6.89 -1.19
CA ILE A 20 -5.24 -6.51 -0.55
C ILE A 20 -6.22 -6.05 -1.61
N LEU A 21 -7.40 -6.65 -1.63
CA LEU A 21 -8.48 -6.32 -2.56
C LEU A 21 -9.57 -5.52 -1.85
N PRO A 22 -10.49 -4.90 -2.62
CA PRO A 22 -11.59 -4.13 -2.04
C PRO A 22 -12.46 -4.95 -1.10
N ASN A 23 -13.09 -4.28 -0.16
CA ASN A 23 -14.01 -4.88 0.81
C ASN A 23 -13.36 -5.92 1.70
N HIS A 24 -12.06 -5.84 1.86
CA HIS A 24 -11.35 -6.72 2.76
C HIS A 24 -11.73 -6.38 4.21
N ALA A 25 -11.75 -7.38 5.07
CA ALA A 25 -11.94 -7.14 6.50
C ALA A 25 -10.86 -6.19 7.03
N PRO A 26 -11.11 -5.49 8.12
CA PRO A 26 -10.09 -4.60 8.69
C PRO A 26 -8.76 -5.32 8.85
N PHE A 27 -7.70 -4.69 8.40
CA PHE A 27 -6.40 -5.33 8.31
C PHE A 27 -5.30 -4.32 8.57
N MET A 28 -4.28 -4.74 9.28
CA MET A 28 -3.10 -3.93 9.50
C MET A 28 -1.86 -4.82 9.47
N THR A 29 -0.82 -4.34 8.82
CA THR A 29 0.45 -5.04 8.78
C THR A 29 1.61 -4.07 8.86
N LEU A 30 2.72 -4.55 9.35
CA LEU A 30 3.97 -3.80 9.30
C LEU A 30 4.57 -3.93 7.91
N LEU A 31 5.15 -2.84 7.43
CA LEU A 31 5.80 -2.81 6.13
C LEU A 31 7.27 -3.19 6.28
N GLY A 32 7.75 -3.99 5.33
CA GLY A 32 9.17 -4.20 5.16
C GLY A 32 9.74 -3.23 4.15
N ALA A 33 10.92 -3.52 3.64
CA ALA A 33 11.53 -2.74 2.57
C ALA A 33 11.12 -3.31 1.22
N GLY A 34 10.69 -2.45 0.31
CA GLY A 34 10.29 -2.88 -1.02
C GLY A 34 9.41 -1.87 -1.72
N THR A 35 8.69 -2.32 -2.72
CA THR A 35 7.82 -1.48 -3.50
C THR A 35 6.36 -1.67 -3.10
N LEU A 36 5.72 -0.57 -2.75
CA LEU A 36 4.29 -0.51 -2.49
C LEU A 36 3.59 -0.09 -3.78
N SER A 37 2.61 -0.87 -4.21
CA SER A 37 1.80 -0.55 -5.39
C SER A 37 0.37 -0.33 -4.97
N ILE A 38 -0.21 0.79 -5.42
CA ILE A 38 -1.59 1.15 -5.11
C ILE A 38 -2.31 1.37 -6.43
N ARG A 39 -3.41 0.66 -6.62
CA ARG A 39 -4.22 0.78 -7.83
C ARG A 39 -5.49 1.55 -7.52
N GLN A 40 -5.73 2.59 -8.30
CA GLN A 40 -6.92 3.42 -8.17
C GLN A 40 -7.45 3.75 -9.57
N GLY A 41 -8.65 3.27 -9.87
CA GLY A 41 -9.32 3.66 -11.10
C GLY A 41 -8.52 3.38 -12.36
N GLY A 42 -7.82 2.27 -12.42
CA GLY A 42 -7.01 1.90 -13.57
C GLY A 42 -5.61 2.47 -13.58
N GLN A 43 -5.28 3.32 -12.62
CA GLN A 43 -3.92 3.85 -12.47
C GLN A 43 -3.20 3.13 -11.34
N VAL A 44 -1.91 2.91 -11.54
CA VAL A 44 -1.07 2.28 -10.52
C VAL A 44 0.02 3.26 -10.12
N SER A 45 0.11 3.51 -8.82
CA SER A 45 1.18 4.30 -8.24
C SER A 45 2.11 3.38 -7.50
N ARG A 46 3.41 3.60 -7.63
CA ARG A 46 4.41 2.80 -6.96
C ARG A 46 5.31 3.68 -6.12
N PHE A 47 5.62 3.17 -4.93
CA PHE A 47 6.47 3.88 -3.98
C PHE A 47 7.48 2.89 -3.42
N ALA A 48 8.74 3.31 -3.36
CA ALA A 48 9.74 2.56 -2.60
C ALA A 48 9.58 2.94 -1.13
N VAL A 49 9.32 1.95 -0.29
CA VAL A 49 9.08 2.16 1.13
C VAL A 49 10.04 1.34 1.97
N LYS A 50 10.27 1.80 3.19
CA LYS A 50 11.10 1.07 4.14
C LYS A 50 10.53 1.32 5.52
N GLY A 51 9.96 0.28 6.11
CA GLY A 51 9.37 0.38 7.44
C GLY A 51 8.03 1.12 7.45
N GLY A 52 7.37 1.12 8.57
CA GLY A 52 6.08 1.73 8.75
C GLY A 52 4.95 0.71 8.82
N PHE A 53 3.74 1.14 8.52
CA PHE A 53 2.60 0.22 8.54
C PHE A 53 1.56 0.57 7.49
N LEU A 54 0.76 -0.44 7.17
CA LEU A 54 -0.36 -0.35 6.24
C LEU A 54 -1.62 -0.75 7.00
N GLN A 55 -2.65 0.06 6.88
CA GLN A 55 -3.94 -0.20 7.49
C GLN A 55 -5.03 -0.12 6.43
N VAL A 56 -5.95 -1.08 6.46
CA VAL A 56 -7.10 -1.10 5.56
C VAL A 56 -8.36 -1.26 6.40
N VAL A 57 -9.30 -0.33 6.19
CA VAL A 57 -10.62 -0.40 6.80
C VAL A 57 -11.63 -0.08 5.71
N ASP A 58 -12.55 -1.01 5.48
CA ASP A 58 -13.45 -0.96 4.34
C ASP A 58 -12.62 -0.91 3.05
N ASN A 59 -12.81 0.08 2.20
CA ASN A 59 -11.99 0.26 1.00
C ASN A 59 -10.93 1.32 1.18
N ARG A 60 -10.77 1.83 2.40
CA ARG A 60 -9.84 2.91 2.67
C ARG A 60 -8.51 2.36 3.14
N VAL A 61 -7.47 2.78 2.46
CA VAL A 61 -6.10 2.35 2.73
C VAL A 61 -5.33 3.50 3.31
N ARG A 62 -4.65 3.25 4.41
CA ARG A 62 -3.77 4.21 5.03
C ARG A 62 -2.37 3.62 5.12
N VAL A 63 -1.41 4.35 4.58
CA VAL A 63 -0.02 3.93 4.62
C VAL A 63 0.80 4.98 5.32
N VAL A 64 1.54 4.57 6.33
CA VAL A 64 2.51 5.42 7.02
C VAL A 64 3.85 4.70 6.92
N ALA A 65 4.79 5.30 6.24
CA ALA A 65 6.11 4.71 6.04
C ALA A 65 7.18 5.62 6.63
N GLU A 66 8.22 5.00 7.17
CA GLU A 66 9.35 5.77 7.74
C GLU A 66 10.16 6.44 6.65
N HIS A 67 10.32 5.74 5.53
CA HIS A 67 11.03 6.27 4.36
C HIS A 67 10.20 5.98 3.14
N VAL A 68 9.99 7.00 2.32
CA VAL A 68 9.24 6.87 1.08
C VAL A 68 9.97 7.59 -0.02
N LYS A 69 10.12 6.91 -1.15
CA LYS A 69 10.59 7.52 -2.38
C LYS A 69 9.54 7.33 -3.44
N GLY A 70 9.02 8.43 -3.97
CA GLY A 70 8.02 8.37 -5.01
C GLY A 70 8.57 7.78 -6.29
N GLU A 71 7.76 6.96 -6.93
CA GLU A 71 8.08 6.36 -8.21
C GLU A 71 7.22 7.00 -9.28
N THR A 72 7.61 6.80 -10.53
CA THR A 72 6.82 7.25 -11.66
C THR A 72 5.49 6.51 -11.67
N HIS A 73 4.43 7.24 -11.94
CA HIS A 73 3.13 6.62 -12.11
C HIS A 73 3.10 5.77 -13.37
N ALA A 74 2.61 4.56 -13.24
CA ALA A 74 2.28 3.74 -14.37
C ALA A 74 0.86 4.09 -14.79
N SER A 75 0.71 4.67 -15.90
CA SER A 75 -0.59 5.08 -16.40
C SER A 75 -0.95 4.32 -17.66
#